data_840f2ba9c06033586e16c02b9e4bb96f
#
_entry.id   840f2ba9c06033586e16c02b9e4bb96f
#
_cell.length_a   1.000
_cell.length_b   1.000
_cell.length_c   1.000
_cell.angle_alpha   90.00
_cell.angle_beta   90.00
_cell.angle_gamma   90.00
#
_symmetry.space_group_name_H-M   'P 1'
#
loop_
_entity.id
_entity.type
_entity.pdbx_description
1 polymer ?
#
loop_
_entity_poly.entity_id
_entity_poly.type
_entity_poly.pdbx_seq_one_letter_code
_entity_poly.pdbx_strand_id
1 'polypeptide(L)'
;MVLESELFNRSDYIKMRLWVSTPSASAPGPRRKYENRGRRADAEARRRRIVDAATVLFIEQGFGATSIDQIAAAADVSTQTIYATYGSKASVLAAAIDIALVGDYDEIAVLDRAPGFGDMSRGRSAARFGAYAEFIRTLNERVAPLARVMEQAASSDPAIMEMRSRLSIAFRADCSDWIKQLGPKTLRPGLSATHAVDVLGTLISPYVYSLLTVDGALTPDDYEQWLAHALPHLLLKPELLRE
;
A
#
# COMPACT_ATOMS: atom_id res chain seq x y z
N MET A 1 0.08 -5.56 -32.92
CA MET A 1 0.58 -6.69 -32.15
C MET A 1 0.22 -6.40 -30.70
N VAL A 2 -0.93 -6.90 -30.29
CA VAL A 2 -1.54 -6.67 -28.98
C VAL A 2 -0.85 -7.64 -28.02
N LEU A 3 -0.06 -7.14 -27.06
CA LEU A 3 0.43 -7.92 -25.93
C LEU A 3 -0.80 -8.19 -25.02
N GLU A 4 -1.28 -9.43 -25.04
CA GLU A 4 -2.20 -9.95 -24.05
C GLU A 4 -1.52 -9.81 -22.68
N SER A 5 -2.03 -8.88 -21.88
CA SER A 5 -1.72 -8.76 -20.48
C SER A 5 -2.33 -9.96 -19.76
N GLU A 6 -1.53 -10.98 -19.44
CA GLU A 6 -1.90 -11.94 -18.43
C GLU A 6 -2.28 -11.17 -17.17
N LEU A 7 -3.55 -11.25 -16.82
CA LEU A 7 -4.16 -10.59 -15.67
C LEU A 7 -3.44 -11.05 -14.40
N PHE A 8 -2.64 -10.15 -13.83
CA PHE A 8 -2.04 -10.30 -12.51
C PHE A 8 -3.18 -10.45 -11.50
N ASN A 9 -3.43 -11.67 -11.06
CA ASN A 9 -4.56 -12.02 -10.22
C ASN A 9 -4.27 -11.62 -8.76
N ARG A 10 -5.31 -11.18 -8.02
CA ARG A 10 -5.34 -10.94 -6.56
C ARG A 10 -4.60 -12.04 -5.76
N SER A 11 -4.69 -13.31 -6.24
CA SER A 11 -3.95 -14.47 -5.71
C SER A 11 -2.43 -14.34 -5.87
N ASP A 12 -1.92 -13.62 -6.85
CA ASP A 12 -0.49 -13.48 -7.13
C ASP A 12 0.14 -12.39 -6.26
N TYR A 13 -0.61 -11.36 -5.87
CA TYR A 13 -0.21 -10.38 -4.85
C TYR A 13 -0.06 -11.06 -3.48
N ILE A 14 -1.01 -11.93 -3.12
CA ILE A 14 -0.94 -12.74 -1.89
C ILE A 14 0.22 -13.75 -1.96
N LYS A 15 0.47 -14.38 -3.11
CA LYS A 15 1.58 -15.31 -3.33
C LYS A 15 2.95 -14.63 -3.29
N MET A 16 3.06 -13.38 -3.74
CA MET A 16 4.29 -12.59 -3.64
C MET A 16 4.65 -12.28 -2.17
N ARG A 17 3.66 -12.04 -1.30
CA ARG A 17 3.83 -11.98 0.17
C ARG A 17 4.30 -13.31 0.76
N LEU A 18 3.85 -14.44 0.22
CA LEU A 18 4.18 -15.79 0.71
C LEU A 18 5.56 -16.28 0.24
N TRP A 19 6.12 -15.71 -0.84
CA TRP A 19 7.43 -16.15 -1.36
C TRP A 19 8.61 -15.78 -0.44
N VAL A 20 8.43 -14.85 0.49
CA VAL A 20 9.42 -14.53 1.54
C VAL A 20 9.37 -15.53 2.71
N SER A 21 8.42 -16.48 2.75
CA SER A 21 8.11 -17.27 3.97
C SER A 21 7.82 -18.74 3.75
N THR A 22 8.59 -19.53 2.96
CA THR A 22 8.45 -21.01 3.08
C THR A 22 9.78 -21.74 3.10
N PRO A 23 10.20 -22.26 4.28
CA PRO A 23 10.99 -23.48 4.37
C PRO A 23 10.05 -24.68 4.48
N SER A 24 10.26 -25.68 3.61
CA SER A 24 9.67 -27.02 3.67
C SER A 24 9.75 -27.62 5.08
N ALA A 25 8.64 -28.06 5.64
CA ALA A 25 8.59 -28.64 6.97
C ALA A 25 8.00 -30.07 6.98
N SER A 26 8.82 -31.04 7.41
CA SER A 26 8.39 -32.32 7.94
C SER A 26 7.76 -32.15 9.33
N ALA A 27 6.69 -32.88 9.64
CA ALA A 27 5.91 -32.79 10.87
C ALA A 27 6.73 -33.14 12.14
N PRO A 28 6.72 -32.28 13.19
CA PRO A 28 7.49 -32.52 14.42
C PRO A 28 6.61 -32.82 15.63
N GLY A 29 7.16 -33.68 16.56
CA GLY A 29 6.54 -34.03 17.84
C GLY A 29 6.43 -32.87 18.86
N PRO A 30 5.69 -33.04 19.99
CA PRO A 30 5.17 -31.94 20.82
C PRO A 30 6.21 -30.99 21.47
N ARG A 31 7.42 -31.42 21.80
CA ARG A 31 8.50 -30.56 22.34
C ARG A 31 9.07 -29.61 21.29
N ARG A 32 9.20 -30.03 20.03
CA ARG A 32 9.64 -29.21 18.90
C ARG A 32 8.66 -28.07 18.54
N LYS A 33 7.39 -28.22 18.89
CA LYS A 33 6.34 -27.25 18.58
C LYS A 33 6.43 -25.98 19.45
N TYR A 34 6.88 -26.11 20.71
CA TYR A 34 7.04 -24.96 21.64
C TYR A 34 8.30 -24.14 21.30
N GLU A 35 9.45 -24.80 21.08
CA GLU A 35 10.69 -24.14 20.66
C GLU A 35 10.58 -23.45 19.29
N ASN A 36 9.72 -23.99 18.39
CA ASN A 36 9.45 -23.38 17.10
C ASN A 36 8.58 -22.09 17.22
N ARG A 37 7.68 -22.02 18.21
CA ARG A 37 6.88 -20.81 18.45
C ARG A 37 7.75 -19.65 18.96
N GLY A 38 8.65 -19.90 19.92
CA GLY A 38 9.58 -18.87 20.41
C GLY A 38 10.48 -18.34 19.29
N ARG A 39 11.14 -19.24 18.55
CA ARG A 39 12.01 -18.86 17.43
C ARG A 39 11.30 -18.10 16.30
N ARG A 40 10.03 -18.41 16.04
CA ARG A 40 9.19 -17.66 15.07
C ARG A 40 8.85 -16.27 15.59
N ALA A 41 8.47 -16.15 16.86
CA ALA A 41 8.20 -14.86 17.49
C ALA A 41 9.44 -13.96 17.51
N ASP A 42 10.62 -14.52 17.84
CA ASP A 42 11.89 -13.79 17.83
C ASP A 42 12.30 -13.34 16.42
N ALA A 43 12.08 -14.20 15.41
CA ALA A 43 12.33 -13.85 14.01
C ALA A 43 11.39 -12.75 13.51
N GLU A 44 10.13 -12.80 13.89
CA GLU A 44 9.13 -11.78 13.58
C GLU A 44 9.47 -10.45 14.26
N ALA A 45 9.77 -10.46 15.56
CA ALA A 45 10.18 -9.25 16.29
C ALA A 45 11.44 -8.62 15.67
N ARG A 46 12.39 -9.44 15.20
CA ARG A 46 13.58 -8.97 14.51
C ARG A 46 13.25 -8.32 13.17
N ARG A 47 12.35 -8.94 12.38
CA ARG A 47 11.89 -8.36 11.11
C ARG A 47 11.24 -7.00 11.32
N ARG A 48 10.39 -6.87 12.34
CA ARG A 48 9.75 -5.60 12.73
C ARG A 48 10.80 -4.54 13.02
N ARG A 49 11.76 -4.80 13.91
CA ARG A 49 12.82 -3.83 14.23
C ARG A 49 13.60 -3.36 13.00
N ILE A 50 13.93 -4.27 12.08
CA ILE A 50 14.64 -3.91 10.84
C ILE A 50 13.79 -2.96 9.99
N VAL A 51 12.52 -3.27 9.79
CA VAL A 51 11.64 -2.46 8.94
C VAL A 51 11.34 -1.11 9.60
N ASP A 52 11.09 -1.08 10.91
CA ASP A 52 10.81 0.16 11.63
C ASP A 52 12.04 1.10 11.58
N ALA A 53 13.24 0.58 11.83
CA ALA A 53 14.49 1.34 11.72
C ALA A 53 14.74 1.84 10.28
N ALA A 54 14.52 0.98 9.29
CA ALA A 54 14.69 1.33 7.90
C ALA A 54 13.68 2.40 7.44
N THR A 55 12.43 2.31 7.90
CA THR A 55 11.37 3.29 7.60
C THR A 55 11.78 4.69 8.04
N VAL A 56 12.24 4.83 9.28
CA VAL A 56 12.71 6.12 9.80
C VAL A 56 13.87 6.66 8.97
N LEU A 57 14.91 5.83 8.74
CA LEU A 57 16.10 6.25 8.00
C LEU A 57 15.79 6.60 6.53
N PHE A 58 14.93 5.84 5.88
CA PHE A 58 14.53 6.13 4.50
C PHE A 58 13.77 7.45 4.39
N ILE A 59 12.88 7.74 5.34
CA ILE A 59 12.10 9.00 5.34
C ILE A 59 13.00 10.19 5.64
N GLU A 60 13.92 10.08 6.60
CA GLU A 60 14.78 11.19 7.03
C GLU A 60 15.93 11.48 6.05
N GLN A 61 16.56 10.46 5.48
CA GLN A 61 17.79 10.59 4.70
C GLN A 61 17.61 10.25 3.21
N GLY A 62 16.50 9.64 2.84
CA GLY A 62 16.27 9.09 1.50
C GLY A 62 16.95 7.73 1.28
N PHE A 63 16.57 7.05 0.20
CA PHE A 63 17.08 5.72 -0.14
C PHE A 63 18.59 5.73 -0.41
N GLY A 64 19.10 6.74 -1.14
CA GLY A 64 20.50 6.82 -1.54
C GLY A 64 21.47 6.92 -0.36
N ALA A 65 21.16 7.79 0.61
CA ALA A 65 22.02 8.06 1.75
C ALA A 65 21.90 6.99 2.87
N THR A 66 20.81 6.22 2.89
CA THR A 66 20.63 5.13 3.86
C THR A 66 21.47 3.91 3.48
N SER A 67 22.31 3.41 4.41
CA SER A 67 23.07 2.18 4.24
C SER A 67 22.48 1.02 5.05
N ILE A 68 22.81 -0.22 4.64
CA ILE A 68 22.45 -1.43 5.40
C ILE A 68 23.11 -1.42 6.79
N ASP A 69 24.33 -0.87 6.91
CA ASP A 69 25.03 -0.75 8.21
C ASP A 69 24.28 0.17 9.18
N GLN A 70 23.75 1.30 8.70
CA GLN A 70 22.93 2.19 9.52
C GLN A 70 21.64 1.52 9.98
N ILE A 71 20.95 0.79 9.07
CA ILE A 71 19.74 0.04 9.41
C ILE A 71 20.07 -1.05 10.45
N ALA A 72 21.18 -1.77 10.27
CA ALA A 72 21.61 -2.82 11.17
C ALA A 72 21.89 -2.29 12.57
N ALA A 73 22.63 -1.17 12.67
CA ALA A 73 22.91 -0.50 13.92
C ALA A 73 21.64 -0.02 14.63
N ALA A 74 20.72 0.62 13.89
CA ALA A 74 19.47 1.13 14.46
C ALA A 74 18.51 0.00 14.90
N ALA A 75 18.54 -1.14 14.22
CA ALA A 75 17.70 -2.31 14.54
C ALA A 75 18.31 -3.27 15.57
N ASP A 76 19.53 -3.00 16.01
CA ASP A 76 20.32 -3.89 16.90
C ASP A 76 20.43 -5.32 16.33
N VAL A 77 20.92 -5.41 15.08
CA VAL A 77 21.19 -6.67 14.36
C VAL A 77 22.50 -6.57 13.57
N SER A 78 23.01 -7.71 13.09
CA SER A 78 24.12 -7.68 12.13
C SER A 78 23.62 -7.38 10.71
N THR A 79 24.48 -6.77 9.88
CA THR A 79 24.24 -6.60 8.42
C THR A 79 23.98 -7.92 7.73
N GLN A 80 24.69 -8.98 8.15
CA GLN A 80 24.46 -10.32 7.63
C GLN A 80 23.01 -10.80 7.89
N THR A 81 22.43 -10.46 9.02
CA THR A 81 21.03 -10.77 9.34
C THR A 81 20.08 -10.07 8.39
N ILE A 82 20.33 -8.82 8.02
CA ILE A 82 19.49 -8.09 7.05
C ILE A 82 19.60 -8.73 5.68
N TYR A 83 20.82 -9.02 5.20
CA TYR A 83 21.01 -9.68 3.91
C TYR A 83 20.38 -11.08 3.88
N ALA A 84 20.49 -11.86 4.94
CA ALA A 84 19.87 -13.19 5.04
C ALA A 84 18.32 -13.11 5.05
N THR A 85 17.74 -12.01 5.55
CA THR A 85 16.29 -11.85 5.68
C THR A 85 15.66 -11.22 4.43
N TYR A 86 16.30 -10.19 3.85
CA TYR A 86 15.73 -9.36 2.79
C TYR A 86 16.52 -9.41 1.48
N GLY A 87 17.77 -9.83 1.49
CA GLY A 87 18.62 -9.94 0.31
C GLY A 87 19.19 -8.61 -0.18
N SER A 88 18.44 -7.51 -0.11
CA SER A 88 18.86 -6.19 -0.62
C SER A 88 18.22 -5.04 0.14
N LYS A 89 18.80 -3.83 0.01
CA LYS A 89 18.22 -2.58 0.53
C LYS A 89 16.87 -2.26 -0.14
N ALA A 90 16.73 -2.54 -1.43
CA ALA A 90 15.47 -2.38 -2.15
C ALA A 90 14.37 -3.28 -1.58
N SER A 91 14.67 -4.52 -1.20
CA SER A 91 13.71 -5.43 -0.55
C SER A 91 13.32 -4.98 0.86
N VAL A 92 14.21 -4.30 1.58
CA VAL A 92 13.86 -3.67 2.88
C VAL A 92 12.89 -2.52 2.66
N LEU A 93 13.11 -1.67 1.65
CA LEU A 93 12.17 -0.60 1.29
C LEU A 93 10.81 -1.17 0.84
N ALA A 94 10.80 -2.24 0.06
CA ALA A 94 9.57 -2.93 -0.32
C ALA A 94 8.78 -3.39 0.92
N ALA A 95 9.45 -4.01 1.89
CA ALA A 95 8.82 -4.44 3.14
C ALA A 95 8.29 -3.25 3.97
N ALA A 96 8.98 -2.12 3.97
CA ALA A 96 8.52 -0.89 4.65
C ALA A 96 7.23 -0.35 3.99
N ILE A 97 7.17 -0.33 2.67
CA ILE A 97 5.98 0.08 1.91
C ILE A 97 4.82 -0.89 2.16
N ASP A 98 5.07 -2.21 2.14
CA ASP A 98 4.05 -3.22 2.41
C ASP A 98 3.42 -3.04 3.80
N ILE A 99 4.23 -2.77 4.84
CA ILE A 99 3.74 -2.52 6.19
C ILE A 99 2.98 -1.19 6.26
N ALA A 100 3.46 -0.13 5.61
CA ALA A 100 2.75 1.13 5.55
C ALA A 100 1.37 1.00 4.88
N LEU A 101 1.26 0.20 3.82
CA LEU A 101 0.01 -0.10 3.13
C LEU A 101 -0.98 -0.83 4.04
N VAL A 102 -0.51 -1.84 4.78
CA VAL A 102 -1.38 -2.67 5.64
C VAL A 102 -1.67 -1.97 6.97
N GLY A 103 -0.75 -1.15 7.48
CA GLY A 103 -0.86 -0.41 8.73
C GLY A 103 -0.41 -1.19 9.97
N ASP A 104 -0.16 -2.48 9.83
CA ASP A 104 0.37 -3.36 10.87
C ASP A 104 1.04 -4.60 10.25
N TYR A 105 1.46 -5.54 11.12
CA TYR A 105 2.11 -6.78 10.70
C TYR A 105 1.15 -7.98 10.53
N ASP A 106 -0.18 -7.74 10.60
CA ASP A 106 -1.18 -8.80 10.44
C ASP A 106 -1.37 -9.17 8.96
N GLU A 107 -1.67 -10.43 8.68
CA GLU A 107 -1.81 -10.97 7.31
C GLU A 107 -3.15 -10.62 6.63
N ILE A 108 -3.83 -9.54 7.05
CA ILE A 108 -5.11 -9.11 6.48
C ILE A 108 -4.84 -8.13 5.33
N ALA A 109 -5.39 -8.40 4.15
CA ALA A 109 -5.22 -7.55 2.98
C ALA A 109 -5.82 -6.13 3.21
N VAL A 110 -5.18 -5.09 2.66
CA VAL A 110 -5.62 -3.68 2.76
C VAL A 110 -7.08 -3.51 2.36
N LEU A 111 -7.49 -4.18 1.27
CA LEU A 111 -8.86 -4.12 0.76
C LEU A 111 -9.90 -4.76 1.69
N ASP A 112 -9.50 -5.71 2.51
CA ASP A 112 -10.38 -6.35 3.50
C ASP A 112 -10.52 -5.49 4.77
N ARG A 113 -9.67 -4.46 4.92
CA ARG A 113 -9.69 -3.48 6.02
C ARG A 113 -10.41 -2.19 5.63
N ALA A 114 -10.56 -1.92 4.33
CA ALA A 114 -11.23 -0.72 3.87
C ALA A 114 -12.70 -0.72 4.31
N PRO A 115 -13.15 0.30 5.04
CA PRO A 115 -14.54 0.38 5.42
C PRO A 115 -15.41 0.42 4.17
N GLY A 116 -16.28 -0.56 4.00
CA GLY A 116 -17.31 -0.50 3.00
C GLY A 116 -17.03 -1.07 1.62
N PHE A 117 -15.89 -1.72 1.35
CA PHE A 117 -15.66 -2.39 0.07
C PHE A 117 -16.68 -3.51 -0.23
N GLY A 118 -17.22 -4.17 0.79
CA GLY A 118 -18.31 -5.15 0.67
C GLY A 118 -19.72 -4.55 0.69
N ASP A 119 -19.90 -3.34 1.18
CA ASP A 119 -21.20 -2.75 1.49
C ASP A 119 -21.54 -1.45 0.73
N MET A 120 -20.70 -1.07 -0.23
CA MET A 120 -20.90 0.11 -1.09
C MET A 120 -22.19 0.03 -1.94
N SER A 121 -22.88 -1.12 -1.98
CA SER A 121 -24.14 -1.31 -2.70
C SER A 121 -25.40 -0.94 -1.91
N ARG A 122 -25.32 -0.65 -0.60
CA ARG A 122 -26.48 -0.62 0.31
C ARG A 122 -26.71 0.64 1.12
N GLY A 123 -26.34 1.84 0.75
CA GLY A 123 -26.67 3.02 1.54
C GLY A 123 -26.16 4.34 0.97
N ARG A 124 -26.53 5.41 1.60
CA ARG A 124 -26.38 6.81 1.20
C ARG A 124 -24.96 7.13 0.70
N SER A 125 -24.84 7.66 -0.51
CA SER A 125 -23.57 7.88 -1.21
C SER A 125 -22.59 8.79 -0.43
N ALA A 126 -23.07 9.87 0.16
CA ALA A 126 -22.24 10.84 0.85
C ALA A 126 -21.49 10.25 2.08
N ALA A 127 -22.20 9.50 2.96
CA ALA A 127 -21.57 8.90 4.13
C ALA A 127 -20.48 7.88 3.77
N ARG A 128 -20.62 7.20 2.65
CA ARG A 128 -19.65 6.21 2.15
C ARG A 128 -18.39 6.84 1.61
N PHE A 129 -18.54 7.93 0.87
CA PHE A 129 -17.38 8.67 0.38
C PHE A 129 -16.64 9.35 1.53
N GLY A 130 -17.34 9.77 2.61
CA GLY A 130 -16.70 10.23 3.83
C GLY A 130 -15.82 9.15 4.49
N ALA A 131 -16.39 7.98 4.76
CA ALA A 131 -15.63 6.86 5.34
C ALA A 131 -14.48 6.38 4.44
N TYR A 132 -14.67 6.42 3.13
CA TYR A 132 -13.61 6.10 2.19
C TYR A 132 -12.50 7.15 2.17
N ALA A 133 -12.83 8.44 2.24
CA ALA A 133 -11.86 9.52 2.32
C ALA A 133 -11.03 9.46 3.61
N GLU A 134 -11.66 9.17 4.75
CA GLU A 134 -10.98 8.91 6.03
C GLU A 134 -9.98 7.75 5.92
N PHE A 135 -10.42 6.64 5.32
CA PHE A 135 -9.54 5.49 5.07
C PHE A 135 -8.34 5.87 4.18
N ILE A 136 -8.57 6.58 3.07
CA ILE A 136 -7.51 7.01 2.15
C ILE A 136 -6.56 8.01 2.82
N ARG A 137 -7.07 8.97 3.61
CA ARG A 137 -6.22 9.88 4.39
C ARG A 137 -5.29 9.10 5.31
N THR A 138 -5.86 8.23 6.15
CA THR A 138 -5.10 7.41 7.10
C THR A 138 -4.08 6.51 6.41
N LEU A 139 -4.41 5.97 5.25
CA LEU A 139 -3.50 5.18 4.41
C LEU A 139 -2.34 6.05 3.88
N ASN A 140 -2.67 7.20 3.31
CA ASN A 140 -1.68 8.09 2.71
C ASN A 140 -0.75 8.74 3.74
N GLU A 141 -1.19 9.01 4.97
CA GLU A 141 -0.31 9.47 6.05
C GLU A 141 0.86 8.51 6.28
N ARG A 142 0.63 7.21 6.14
CA ARG A 142 1.67 6.19 6.30
C ARG A 142 2.48 5.94 5.02
N VAL A 143 1.80 5.91 3.87
CA VAL A 143 2.40 5.48 2.59
C VAL A 143 3.11 6.61 1.89
N ALA A 144 2.59 7.83 1.94
CA ALA A 144 3.09 8.94 1.14
C ALA A 144 4.57 9.30 1.39
N PRO A 145 5.09 9.30 2.64
CA PRO A 145 6.50 9.52 2.87
C PRO A 145 7.40 8.50 2.17
N LEU A 146 7.06 7.22 2.25
CA LEU A 146 7.82 6.14 1.59
C LEU A 146 7.64 6.12 0.06
N ALA A 147 6.46 6.51 -0.43
CA ALA A 147 6.22 6.68 -1.86
C ALA A 147 7.12 7.78 -2.46
N ARG A 148 7.34 8.88 -1.75
CA ARG A 148 8.31 9.93 -2.14
C ARG A 148 9.74 9.40 -2.20
N VAL A 149 10.15 8.62 -1.21
CA VAL A 149 11.48 7.95 -1.19
C VAL A 149 11.64 7.02 -2.39
N MET A 150 10.64 6.19 -2.66
CA MET A 150 10.64 5.29 -3.81
C MET A 150 10.74 6.05 -5.14
N GLU A 151 9.96 7.12 -5.31
CA GLU A 151 9.97 7.91 -6.55
C GLU A 151 11.33 8.55 -6.82
N GLN A 152 11.94 9.14 -5.79
CA GLN A 152 13.28 9.73 -5.90
C GLN A 152 14.35 8.68 -6.26
N ALA A 153 14.24 7.48 -5.70
CA ALA A 153 15.21 6.41 -5.94
C ALA A 153 15.01 5.69 -7.28
N ALA A 154 13.77 5.66 -7.81
CA ALA A 154 13.45 4.92 -9.04
C ALA A 154 14.19 5.41 -10.28
N SER A 155 14.64 6.67 -10.30
CA SER A 155 15.43 7.22 -11.40
C SER A 155 16.88 6.68 -11.47
N SER A 156 17.40 6.17 -10.35
CA SER A 156 18.81 5.73 -10.22
C SER A 156 18.96 4.25 -9.85
N ASP A 157 17.90 3.58 -9.44
CA ASP A 157 17.93 2.16 -9.02
C ASP A 157 16.90 1.34 -9.83
N PRO A 158 17.37 0.42 -10.71
CA PRO A 158 16.47 -0.39 -11.53
C PRO A 158 15.51 -1.30 -10.71
N ALA A 159 15.93 -1.79 -9.55
CA ALA A 159 15.09 -2.62 -8.70
C ALA A 159 13.94 -1.80 -8.09
N ILE A 160 14.22 -0.55 -7.71
CA ILE A 160 13.19 0.39 -7.24
C ILE A 160 12.24 0.79 -8.37
N MET A 161 12.75 1.03 -9.57
CA MET A 161 11.93 1.32 -10.75
C MET A 161 10.97 0.17 -11.07
N GLU A 162 11.45 -1.08 -11.02
CA GLU A 162 10.61 -2.26 -11.22
C GLU A 162 9.55 -2.39 -10.11
N MET A 163 9.94 -2.21 -8.84
CA MET A 163 9.01 -2.21 -7.70
C MET A 163 7.92 -1.15 -7.89
N ARG A 164 8.27 0.08 -8.23
CA ARG A 164 7.33 1.17 -8.50
C ARG A 164 6.34 0.80 -9.60
N SER A 165 6.83 0.21 -10.68
CA SER A 165 5.98 -0.20 -11.82
C SER A 165 4.96 -1.27 -11.40
N ARG A 166 5.39 -2.27 -10.62
CA ARG A 166 4.49 -3.30 -10.09
C ARG A 166 3.44 -2.73 -9.15
N LEU A 167 3.83 -1.84 -8.23
CA LEU A 167 2.88 -1.18 -7.31
C LEU A 167 1.87 -0.31 -8.07
N SER A 168 2.30 0.39 -9.13
CA SER A 168 1.40 1.19 -9.97
C SER A 168 0.36 0.33 -10.68
N ILE A 169 0.76 -0.84 -11.20
CA ILE A 169 -0.18 -1.79 -11.85
C ILE A 169 -1.19 -2.32 -10.83
N ALA A 170 -0.73 -2.73 -9.65
CA ALA A 170 -1.59 -3.24 -8.58
C ALA A 170 -2.59 -2.16 -8.11
N PHE A 171 -2.12 -0.96 -7.85
CA PHE A 171 -2.95 0.19 -7.46
C PHE A 171 -4.05 0.49 -8.50
N ARG A 172 -3.69 0.47 -9.79
CA ARG A 172 -4.67 0.66 -10.86
C ARG A 172 -5.71 -0.45 -10.92
N ALA A 173 -5.31 -1.71 -10.67
CA ALA A 173 -6.23 -2.84 -10.58
C ALA A 173 -7.22 -2.67 -9.41
N ASP A 174 -6.74 -2.25 -8.24
CA ASP A 174 -7.58 -1.97 -7.07
C ASP A 174 -8.61 -0.86 -7.37
N CYS A 175 -8.16 0.24 -8.00
CA CYS A 175 -9.07 1.30 -8.45
C CYS A 175 -10.13 0.77 -9.44
N SER A 176 -9.73 -0.11 -10.36
CA SER A 176 -10.66 -0.73 -11.32
C SER A 176 -11.71 -1.59 -10.61
N ASP A 177 -11.31 -2.37 -9.61
CA ASP A 177 -12.25 -3.21 -8.86
C ASP A 177 -13.21 -2.35 -8.01
N TRP A 178 -12.73 -1.23 -7.46
CA TRP A 178 -13.58 -0.28 -6.77
C TRP A 178 -14.63 0.36 -7.71
N ILE A 179 -14.24 0.80 -8.89
CA ILE A 179 -15.17 1.36 -9.91
C ILE A 179 -16.19 0.30 -10.38
N LYS A 180 -15.78 -0.97 -10.54
CA LYS A 180 -16.71 -2.07 -10.85
C LYS A 180 -17.76 -2.26 -9.75
N GLN A 181 -17.35 -2.19 -8.48
CA GLN A 181 -18.27 -2.30 -7.33
C GLN A 181 -19.24 -1.13 -7.25
N LEU A 182 -18.77 0.09 -7.57
CA LEU A 182 -19.64 1.26 -7.68
C LEU A 182 -20.74 1.08 -8.72
N GLY A 183 -20.44 0.35 -9.79
CA GLY A 183 -21.36 -0.02 -10.86
C GLY A 183 -21.46 1.03 -11.97
N PRO A 184 -21.51 0.61 -13.24
CA PRO A 184 -21.46 1.52 -14.39
C PRO A 184 -22.69 2.43 -14.49
N LYS A 185 -23.82 2.03 -13.90
CA LYS A 185 -25.08 2.81 -13.90
C LYS A 185 -25.03 4.01 -12.95
N THR A 186 -24.08 4.08 -12.02
CA THR A 186 -23.94 5.17 -11.06
C THR A 186 -23.02 6.28 -11.58
N LEU A 187 -22.15 5.95 -12.55
CA LEU A 187 -21.20 6.94 -13.11
C LEU A 187 -21.96 8.04 -13.87
N ARG A 188 -21.41 9.25 -13.76
CA ARG A 188 -21.95 10.43 -14.45
C ARG A 188 -21.99 10.23 -15.97
N PRO A 189 -22.96 10.86 -16.67
CA PRO A 189 -23.05 10.76 -18.13
C PRO A 189 -21.73 11.21 -18.79
N GLY A 190 -21.27 10.43 -19.77
CA GLY A 190 -20.04 10.71 -20.51
C GLY A 190 -18.73 10.25 -19.83
N LEU A 191 -18.77 9.77 -18.58
CA LEU A 191 -17.61 9.22 -17.90
C LEU A 191 -17.54 7.70 -18.13
N SER A 192 -16.57 7.24 -18.90
CA SER A 192 -16.31 5.81 -19.07
C SER A 192 -15.72 5.21 -17.78
N ALA A 193 -15.89 3.88 -17.58
CA ALA A 193 -15.29 3.19 -16.45
C ALA A 193 -13.76 3.35 -16.40
N THR A 194 -13.09 3.34 -17.55
CA THR A 194 -11.64 3.53 -17.66
C THR A 194 -11.23 4.92 -17.16
N HIS A 195 -11.91 5.98 -17.60
CA HIS A 195 -11.63 7.33 -17.13
C HIS A 195 -12.00 7.52 -15.65
N ALA A 196 -13.06 6.83 -15.17
CA ALA A 196 -13.38 6.85 -13.73
C ALA A 196 -12.25 6.24 -12.88
N VAL A 197 -11.59 5.18 -13.37
CA VAL A 197 -10.38 4.61 -12.73
C VAL A 197 -9.25 5.63 -12.69
N ASP A 198 -9.03 6.36 -13.78
CA ASP A 198 -7.97 7.39 -13.84
C ASP A 198 -8.26 8.55 -12.87
N VAL A 199 -9.51 9.03 -12.83
CA VAL A 199 -9.95 10.07 -11.88
C VAL A 199 -9.76 9.61 -10.44
N LEU A 200 -10.28 8.43 -10.10
CA LEU A 200 -10.14 7.87 -8.77
C LEU A 200 -8.67 7.73 -8.38
N GLY A 201 -7.87 7.01 -9.19
CA GLY A 201 -6.48 6.73 -8.90
C GLY A 201 -5.63 8.00 -8.75
N THR A 202 -5.95 9.05 -9.53
CA THR A 202 -5.26 10.34 -9.39
C THR A 202 -5.56 10.97 -8.02
N LEU A 203 -6.83 11.08 -7.65
CA LEU A 203 -7.24 11.79 -6.43
C LEU A 203 -6.79 11.10 -5.13
N ILE A 204 -6.80 9.77 -5.11
CA ILE A 204 -6.41 8.98 -3.93
C ILE A 204 -4.91 8.64 -3.87
N SER A 205 -4.13 9.07 -4.87
CA SER A 205 -2.71 8.71 -4.94
C SER A 205 -1.90 9.35 -3.82
N PRO A 206 -0.86 8.67 -3.29
CA PRO A 206 0.07 9.24 -2.32
C PRO A 206 0.77 10.52 -2.82
N TYR A 207 0.89 10.67 -4.14
CA TYR A 207 1.50 11.86 -4.76
C TYR A 207 0.60 13.08 -4.64
N VAL A 208 -0.69 12.95 -4.95
CA VAL A 208 -1.66 14.04 -4.79
C VAL A 208 -1.82 14.39 -3.32
N TYR A 209 -1.86 13.39 -2.43
CA TYR A 209 -1.82 13.62 -0.99
C TYR A 209 -0.62 14.48 -0.59
N SER A 210 0.61 14.08 -0.97
CA SER A 210 1.83 14.85 -0.67
C SER A 210 1.80 16.26 -1.27
N LEU A 211 1.37 16.38 -2.53
CA LEU A 211 1.26 17.68 -3.20
C LEU A 211 0.35 18.65 -2.44
N LEU A 212 -0.75 18.16 -1.90
CA LEU A 212 -1.74 18.98 -1.21
C LEU A 212 -1.39 19.25 0.26
N THR A 213 -0.79 18.27 0.96
CA THR A 213 -0.58 18.37 2.42
C THR A 213 0.86 18.67 2.83
N VAL A 214 1.86 18.30 2.04
CA VAL A 214 3.28 18.56 2.34
C VAL A 214 3.79 19.76 1.55
N ASP A 215 3.54 19.78 0.25
CA ASP A 215 4.01 20.85 -0.63
C ASP A 215 2.96 21.99 -0.74
N GLY A 216 1.68 21.70 -0.43
CA GLY A 216 0.57 22.63 -0.38
C GLY A 216 0.22 23.08 1.04
N ALA A 217 -0.99 23.62 1.20
CA ALA A 217 -1.45 24.21 2.45
C ALA A 217 -2.58 23.45 3.16
N LEU A 218 -3.02 22.29 2.63
CA LEU A 218 -4.08 21.52 3.26
C LEU A 218 -3.53 20.76 4.47
N THR A 219 -4.31 20.72 5.54
CA THR A 219 -4.09 19.72 6.59
C THR A 219 -4.55 18.35 6.12
N PRO A 220 -4.14 17.24 6.76
CA PRO A 220 -4.69 15.92 6.46
C PRO A 220 -6.22 15.87 6.55
N ASP A 221 -6.82 16.56 7.51
CA ASP A 221 -8.28 16.63 7.68
C ASP A 221 -8.94 17.45 6.55
N ASP A 222 -8.31 18.54 6.09
CA ASP A 222 -8.79 19.29 4.92
C ASP A 222 -8.73 18.44 3.64
N TYR A 223 -7.67 17.65 3.48
CA TYR A 223 -7.59 16.68 2.37
C TYR A 223 -8.71 15.65 2.42
N GLU A 224 -9.02 15.11 3.60
CA GLU A 224 -10.14 14.18 3.79
C GLU A 224 -11.46 14.81 3.36
N GLN A 225 -11.77 16.01 3.87
CA GLN A 225 -13.00 16.74 3.54
C GLN A 225 -13.08 17.05 2.04
N TRP A 226 -11.97 17.53 1.46
CA TRP A 226 -11.88 17.78 0.02
C TRP A 226 -12.13 16.49 -0.78
N LEU A 227 -11.51 15.38 -0.41
CA LEU A 227 -11.65 14.10 -1.10
C LEU A 227 -13.08 13.55 -1.00
N ALA A 228 -13.68 13.61 0.19
CA ALA A 228 -15.06 13.20 0.44
C ALA A 228 -16.06 13.97 -0.44
N HIS A 229 -15.76 15.24 -0.74
CA HIS A 229 -16.58 16.07 -1.61
C HIS A 229 -16.23 15.86 -3.10
N ALA A 230 -14.97 15.85 -3.47
CA ALA A 230 -14.53 15.78 -4.85
C ALA A 230 -14.91 14.46 -5.54
N LEU A 231 -14.69 13.31 -4.86
CA LEU A 231 -14.93 11.99 -5.45
C LEU A 231 -16.36 11.80 -5.95
N PRO A 232 -17.43 11.97 -5.12
CA PRO A 232 -18.78 11.79 -5.61
C PRO A 232 -19.14 12.76 -6.73
N HIS A 233 -18.71 14.03 -6.65
CA HIS A 233 -19.00 15.05 -7.67
C HIS A 233 -18.34 14.74 -9.02
N LEU A 234 -17.17 14.11 -9.03
CA LEU A 234 -16.46 13.75 -10.25
C LEU A 234 -16.92 12.40 -10.83
N LEU A 235 -17.37 11.48 -10.00
CA LEU A 235 -17.67 10.11 -10.42
C LEU A 235 -19.17 9.86 -10.63
N LEU A 236 -20.05 10.43 -9.77
CA LEU A 236 -21.46 10.05 -9.74
C LEU A 236 -22.35 10.95 -10.58
N LYS A 237 -23.51 10.39 -10.94
CA LYS A 237 -24.63 11.15 -11.50
C LYS A 237 -25.11 12.22 -10.51
N PRO A 238 -25.53 13.41 -10.98
CA PRO A 238 -26.01 14.50 -10.10
C PRO A 238 -27.20 14.09 -9.21
N GLU A 239 -28.02 13.15 -9.66
CA GLU A 239 -29.21 12.68 -8.93
C GLU A 239 -28.81 11.93 -7.64
N LEU A 240 -27.63 11.29 -7.63
CA LEU A 240 -27.09 10.54 -6.48
C LEU A 240 -26.37 11.42 -5.47
N LEU A 241 -26.23 12.72 -5.73
CA LEU A 241 -25.58 13.70 -4.84
C LEU A 241 -26.58 14.40 -3.92
N ARG A 242 -27.90 14.21 -4.15
CA ARG A 242 -28.98 14.95 -3.46
C ARG A 242 -29.59 14.20 -2.27
N GLU A 243 -29.01 13.07 -1.86
CA GLU A 243 -29.52 12.23 -0.75
C GLU A 243 -28.85 12.55 0.59
#